data_cc9c42b243612caa588c59f1dd87ad5e
#
_entry.id   cc9c42b243612caa588c59f1dd87ad5e
#
_cell.length_a   1.000
_cell.length_b   1.000
_cell.length_c   1.000
_cell.angle_alpha   90.00
_cell.angle_beta   90.00
_cell.angle_gamma   90.00
#
_symmetry.space_group_name_H-M   'P 1'
#
loop_
_entity.id
_entity.type
_entity.pdbx_description
1 polymer ?
#
loop_
_entity_poly.entity_id
_entity_poly.type
_entity_poly.pdbx_seq_one_letter_code
_entity_poly.pdbx_strand_id
1 'polypeptide(L)'
;MLKVTFGNTLRDVENLRRSALAFLHQLERREDVLRKIKERQIARWARNFDQQGKIYGPWPALSPRWTIPERRAQGYGAGPKLIREGYLRTHFVRSNQEGVVDNQAVQWNFRNKFDAWIVTHHEGMPNPLPNRAPIPARPLWDLDPTDEDAIANILDDWVDDVIVRYFKE
;
A
#
# COMPACT_ATOMS: atom_id res chain seq x y z
N MET A 1 -21.98 -20.25 -15.38
CA MET A 1 -23.37 -19.97 -15.82
C MET A 1 -24.29 -20.26 -14.64
N LEU A 2 -24.82 -19.23 -13.99
CA LEU A 2 -25.73 -19.37 -12.84
C LEU A 2 -27.09 -19.86 -13.35
N LYS A 3 -27.47 -21.10 -12.99
CA LYS A 3 -28.83 -21.59 -13.20
C LYS A 3 -29.65 -21.24 -11.93
N VAL A 4 -30.47 -20.23 -12.00
CA VAL A 4 -31.47 -19.94 -10.97
C VAL A 4 -32.73 -20.73 -11.31
N THR A 5 -33.01 -21.77 -10.54
CA THR A 5 -34.24 -22.56 -10.70
C THR A 5 -35.27 -22.00 -9.70
N PHE A 6 -36.26 -21.30 -10.19
CA PHE A 6 -37.36 -20.82 -9.34
C PHE A 6 -38.32 -21.97 -9.05
N GLY A 7 -38.33 -22.48 -7.82
CA GLY A 7 -39.44 -23.24 -7.31
C GLY A 7 -40.65 -22.30 -7.15
N ASN A 8 -41.84 -22.78 -7.50
CA ASN A 8 -43.06 -21.96 -7.56
C ASN A 8 -43.65 -21.55 -6.19
N THR A 9 -42.84 -21.32 -5.15
CA THR A 9 -43.36 -20.98 -3.83
C THR A 9 -42.96 -19.55 -3.41
N LEU A 10 -43.89 -18.83 -2.80
CA LEU A 10 -43.66 -17.49 -2.18
C LEU A 10 -42.44 -17.53 -1.24
N ARG A 11 -42.18 -18.69 -0.64
CA ARG A 11 -41.02 -18.90 0.25
C ARG A 11 -39.67 -18.76 -0.48
N ASP A 12 -39.56 -19.26 -1.71
CA ASP A 12 -38.34 -19.20 -2.51
C ASP A 12 -38.02 -17.77 -2.95
N VAL A 13 -39.09 -17.02 -3.29
CA VAL A 13 -38.97 -15.60 -3.64
C VAL A 13 -38.49 -14.79 -2.42
N GLU A 14 -39.03 -15.05 -1.24
CA GLU A 14 -38.62 -14.37 -0.02
C GLU A 14 -37.19 -14.75 0.43
N ASN A 15 -36.78 -16.00 0.23
CA ASN A 15 -35.40 -16.43 0.48
C ASN A 15 -34.44 -15.72 -0.48
N LEU A 16 -34.76 -15.67 -1.78
CA LEU A 16 -33.95 -14.96 -2.78
C LEU A 16 -33.83 -13.48 -2.43
N ARG A 17 -34.95 -12.83 -2.05
CA ARG A 17 -34.96 -11.44 -1.63
C ARG A 17 -34.04 -11.22 -0.43
N ARG A 18 -34.09 -12.08 0.62
CA ARG A 18 -33.21 -11.99 1.78
C ARG A 18 -31.75 -12.16 1.40
N SER A 19 -31.42 -13.14 0.57
CA SER A 19 -30.05 -13.35 0.06
C SER A 19 -29.54 -12.15 -0.72
N ALA A 20 -30.38 -11.57 -1.59
CA ALA A 20 -30.02 -10.37 -2.35
C ALA A 20 -29.77 -9.15 -1.46
N LEU A 21 -30.62 -8.93 -0.44
CA LEU A 21 -30.41 -7.83 0.52
C LEU A 21 -29.12 -8.04 1.35
N ALA A 22 -28.87 -9.26 1.81
CA ALA A 22 -27.66 -9.60 2.54
C ALA A 22 -26.39 -9.44 1.67
N PHE A 23 -26.46 -9.81 0.40
CA PHE A 23 -25.41 -9.58 -0.59
C PHE A 23 -25.12 -8.08 -0.76
N LEU A 24 -26.13 -7.26 -0.99
CA LEU A 24 -25.98 -5.81 -1.11
C LEU A 24 -25.35 -5.20 0.14
N HIS A 25 -25.84 -5.57 1.32
CA HIS A 25 -25.27 -5.12 2.58
C HIS A 25 -23.79 -5.53 2.75
N GLN A 26 -23.42 -6.73 2.28
CA GLN A 26 -22.02 -7.15 2.33
C GLN A 26 -21.14 -6.37 1.35
N LEU A 27 -21.66 -6.00 0.15
CA LEU A 27 -20.94 -5.14 -0.79
C LEU A 27 -20.72 -3.71 -0.23
N GLU A 28 -21.54 -3.26 0.71
CA GLU A 28 -21.33 -2.00 1.41
C GLU A 28 -20.23 -2.10 2.48
N ARG A 29 -19.94 -3.29 2.99
CA ARG A 29 -18.93 -3.56 4.03
C ARG A 29 -17.60 -3.97 3.42
N ARG A 30 -16.91 -3.01 2.83
CA ARG A 30 -15.63 -3.24 2.11
C ARG A 30 -14.39 -3.20 2.99
N GLU A 31 -14.53 -3.00 4.29
CA GLU A 31 -13.39 -2.81 5.21
C GLU A 31 -12.38 -3.97 5.14
N ASP A 32 -12.85 -5.22 5.07
CA ASP A 32 -11.96 -6.39 5.05
C ASP A 32 -11.13 -6.48 3.76
N VAL A 33 -11.74 -6.22 2.61
CA VAL A 33 -10.99 -6.22 1.34
C VAL A 33 -10.03 -5.03 1.26
N LEU A 34 -10.44 -3.86 1.74
CA LEU A 34 -9.58 -2.68 1.80
C LEU A 34 -8.41 -2.88 2.76
N ARG A 35 -8.60 -3.64 3.85
CA ARG A 35 -7.51 -4.06 4.74
C ARG A 35 -6.50 -4.96 4.04
N LYS A 36 -6.95 -5.95 3.28
CA LYS A 36 -6.06 -6.81 2.47
C LYS A 36 -5.25 -5.99 1.46
N ILE A 37 -5.89 -5.04 0.77
CA ILE A 37 -5.22 -4.13 -0.16
C ILE A 37 -4.16 -3.31 0.57
N LYS A 38 -4.50 -2.74 1.73
CA LYS A 38 -3.57 -1.97 2.56
C LYS A 38 -2.34 -2.79 2.96
N GLU A 39 -2.54 -3.99 3.49
CA GLU A 39 -1.46 -4.87 3.95
C GLU A 39 -0.54 -5.26 2.80
N ARG A 40 -1.11 -5.61 1.66
CA ARG A 40 -0.34 -5.92 0.45
C ARG A 40 0.53 -4.72 0.02
N GLN A 41 -0.05 -3.53 -0.01
CA GLN A 41 0.66 -2.35 -0.48
C GLN A 41 1.79 -1.96 0.47
N ILE A 42 1.58 -2.02 1.78
CA ILE A 42 2.64 -1.80 2.78
C ILE A 42 3.77 -2.80 2.60
N ALA A 43 3.45 -4.09 2.39
CA ALA A 43 4.46 -5.11 2.16
C ALA A 43 5.27 -4.87 0.87
N ARG A 44 4.63 -4.35 -0.19
CA ARG A 44 5.30 -4.00 -1.44
C ARG A 44 6.23 -2.80 -1.26
N TRP A 45 5.78 -1.77 -0.56
CA TRP A 45 6.62 -0.61 -0.23
C TRP A 45 7.82 -0.99 0.65
N ALA A 46 7.61 -1.85 1.65
CA ALA A 46 8.72 -2.38 2.45
C ALA A 46 9.76 -3.10 1.58
N ARG A 47 9.32 -3.94 0.65
CA ARG A 47 10.21 -4.61 -0.32
C ARG A 47 10.94 -3.61 -1.22
N ASN A 48 10.31 -2.50 -1.60
CA ASN A 48 10.98 -1.46 -2.38
C ASN A 48 12.18 -0.88 -1.64
N PHE A 49 12.09 -0.68 -0.31
CA PHE A 49 13.25 -0.32 0.52
C PHE A 49 14.35 -1.40 0.48
N ASP A 50 13.98 -2.64 0.68
CA ASP A 50 14.94 -3.76 0.70
C ASP A 50 15.65 -3.93 -0.65
N GLN A 51 14.96 -3.65 -1.73
CA GLN A 51 15.45 -3.72 -3.10
C GLN A 51 16.06 -2.41 -3.61
N GLN A 52 16.20 -1.39 -2.76
CA GLN A 52 16.81 -0.10 -3.10
C GLN A 52 16.16 0.62 -4.27
N GLY A 53 14.83 0.59 -4.31
CA GLY A 53 14.00 1.29 -5.29
C GLY A 53 13.74 0.52 -6.57
N LYS A 54 14.11 -0.75 -6.68
CA LYS A 54 13.94 -1.52 -7.94
C LYS A 54 12.49 -1.67 -8.39
N ILE A 55 11.52 -1.49 -7.48
CA ILE A 55 10.10 -1.65 -7.81
C ILE A 55 9.58 -0.42 -8.56
N TYR A 56 9.81 0.80 -8.02
CA TYR A 56 9.28 2.04 -8.58
C TYR A 56 10.32 2.90 -9.30
N GLY A 57 11.51 2.39 -9.49
CA GLY A 57 12.62 3.05 -10.15
C GLY A 57 13.89 3.03 -9.29
N PRO A 58 15.04 2.75 -9.91
CA PRO A 58 16.30 2.58 -9.18
C PRO A 58 16.69 3.87 -8.46
N TRP A 59 16.88 3.79 -7.15
CA TRP A 59 17.28 4.97 -6.38
C TRP A 59 18.68 5.44 -6.78
N PRO A 60 18.85 6.75 -6.98
CA PRO A 60 20.17 7.33 -7.27
C PRO A 60 21.20 6.97 -6.20
N ALA A 61 22.45 6.86 -6.62
CA ALA A 61 23.57 6.56 -5.72
C ALA A 61 23.70 7.63 -4.62
N LEU A 62 24.28 7.23 -3.49
CA LEU A 62 24.66 8.19 -2.45
C LEU A 62 25.76 9.12 -2.98
N SER A 63 25.68 10.40 -2.62
CA SER A 63 26.69 11.38 -3.04
C SER A 63 28.08 10.99 -2.49
N PRO A 64 29.08 10.79 -3.37
CA PRO A 64 30.44 10.51 -2.92
C PRO A 64 31.10 11.70 -2.24
N ARG A 65 30.63 12.92 -2.54
CA ARG A 65 31.21 14.14 -1.99
C ARG A 65 30.64 14.49 -0.60
N TRP A 66 29.37 14.17 -0.35
CA TRP A 66 28.65 14.62 0.85
C TRP A 66 28.19 13.45 1.72
N THR A 67 27.36 12.59 1.18
CA THR A 67 26.67 11.56 1.98
C THR A 67 27.59 10.43 2.40
N ILE A 68 28.49 9.97 1.53
CA ILE A 68 29.39 8.86 1.85
C ILE A 68 30.40 9.24 2.92
N PRO A 69 31.09 10.41 2.85
CA PRO A 69 32.00 10.83 3.91
C PRO A 69 31.32 11.00 5.27
N GLU A 70 30.14 11.63 5.29
CA GLU A 70 29.37 11.80 6.51
C GLU A 70 29.00 10.46 7.16
N ARG A 71 28.51 9.52 6.35
CA ARG A 71 28.18 8.16 6.83
C ARG A 71 29.41 7.44 7.38
N ARG A 72 30.54 7.53 6.70
CA ARG A 72 31.81 6.93 7.16
C ARG A 72 32.27 7.52 8.49
N ALA A 73 32.19 8.84 8.65
CA ALA A 73 32.54 9.52 9.90
C ALA A 73 31.67 9.06 11.09
N GLN A 74 30.49 8.56 10.81
CA GLN A 74 29.54 8.05 11.81
C GLN A 74 29.56 6.52 11.93
N GLY A 75 30.57 5.85 11.36
CA GLY A 75 30.73 4.40 11.42
C GLY A 75 29.85 3.60 10.45
N TYR A 76 29.13 4.26 9.54
CA TYR A 76 28.34 3.60 8.51
C TYR A 76 29.12 3.52 7.20
N GLY A 77 29.07 2.38 6.54
CA GLY A 77 29.65 2.23 5.20
C GLY A 77 28.89 2.99 4.10
N ALA A 78 29.32 2.81 2.85
CA ALA A 78 28.57 3.25 1.68
C ALA A 78 27.24 2.48 1.48
N GLY A 79 26.87 1.65 2.40
CA GLY A 79 25.77 0.68 2.47
C GLY A 79 24.40 1.15 1.98
N PRO A 80 23.33 0.39 2.25
CA PRO A 80 22.09 0.58 1.52
C PRO A 80 21.54 2.01 1.68
N LYS A 81 20.99 2.54 0.58
CA LYS A 81 20.38 3.88 0.53
C LYS A 81 19.16 3.91 1.43
N LEU A 82 18.96 5.01 2.16
CA LEU A 82 17.83 5.24 3.07
C LEU A 82 17.69 4.22 4.23
N ILE A 83 18.59 3.25 4.33
CA ILE A 83 18.62 2.25 5.40
C ILE A 83 19.92 2.44 6.19
N ARG A 84 20.04 3.54 6.91
CA ARG A 84 21.20 3.79 7.75
C ARG A 84 21.09 3.03 9.07
N GLU A 85 20.05 3.32 9.84
CA GLU A 85 19.68 2.67 11.10
C GLU A 85 18.34 1.92 10.97
N GLY A 86 17.81 1.82 9.77
CA GLY A 86 16.47 1.27 9.52
C GLY A 86 15.32 2.21 9.88
N TYR A 87 15.62 3.38 10.44
CA TYR A 87 14.61 4.30 10.98
C TYR A 87 13.57 4.69 9.95
N LEU A 88 14.00 5.18 8.78
CA LEU A 88 13.07 5.64 7.75
C LEU A 88 12.15 4.51 7.27
N ARG A 89 12.71 3.34 7.01
CA ARG A 89 11.95 2.15 6.62
C ARG A 89 10.94 1.75 7.72
N THR A 90 11.41 1.66 8.95
CA THR A 90 10.56 1.23 10.08
C THR A 90 9.43 2.22 10.33
N HIS A 91 9.73 3.52 10.33
CA HIS A 91 8.72 4.55 10.48
C HIS A 91 7.72 4.56 9.33
N PHE A 92 8.19 4.45 8.10
CA PHE A 92 7.33 4.42 6.92
C PHE A 92 6.35 3.24 6.98
N VAL A 93 6.85 2.03 7.24
CA VAL A 93 6.03 0.83 7.35
C VAL A 93 5.05 0.93 8.53
N ARG A 94 5.53 1.37 9.70
CA ARG A 94 4.70 1.47 10.90
C ARG A 94 3.62 2.54 10.78
N SER A 95 3.95 3.73 10.31
CA SER A 95 2.98 4.81 10.13
C SER A 95 1.87 4.40 9.17
N ASN A 96 2.20 3.64 8.13
CA ASN A 96 1.20 3.15 7.18
C ASN A 96 0.37 1.98 7.74
N GLN A 97 0.92 1.16 8.63
CA GLN A 97 0.15 0.16 9.38
C GLN A 97 -0.92 0.81 10.28
N GLU A 98 -0.60 1.97 10.85
CA GLU A 98 -1.52 2.77 11.67
C GLU A 98 -2.54 3.57 10.84
N GLY A 99 -2.44 3.56 9.50
CA GLY A 99 -3.38 4.21 8.60
C GLY A 99 -4.80 3.67 8.74
N VAL A 100 -5.77 4.55 8.58
CA VAL A 100 -7.19 4.22 8.75
C VAL A 100 -7.72 3.46 7.54
N VAL A 101 -8.49 2.43 7.80
CA VAL A 101 -9.33 1.75 6.80
C VAL A 101 -10.78 1.93 7.24
N ASP A 102 -11.59 2.46 6.35
CA ASP A 102 -13.03 2.52 6.53
C ASP A 102 -13.73 1.82 5.35
N ASN A 103 -15.06 1.87 5.29
CA ASN A 103 -15.82 1.21 4.22
C ASN A 103 -15.69 1.86 2.84
N GLN A 104 -15.00 2.98 2.71
CA GLN A 104 -14.89 3.74 1.47
C GLN A 104 -13.45 3.86 0.96
N ALA A 105 -12.49 3.92 1.88
CA ALA A 105 -11.11 4.26 1.54
C ALA A 105 -10.06 3.61 2.46
N VAL A 106 -8.87 3.50 1.91
CA VAL A 106 -7.64 3.30 2.68
C VAL A 106 -6.92 4.63 2.75
N GLN A 107 -6.69 5.13 3.96
CA GLN A 107 -5.92 6.34 4.19
C GLN A 107 -4.57 5.98 4.77
N TRP A 108 -3.51 6.31 4.06
CA TRP A 108 -2.15 6.21 4.57
C TRP A 108 -1.77 7.55 5.19
N ASN A 109 -1.53 7.54 6.51
CA ASN A 109 -1.19 8.73 7.26
C ASN A 109 0.30 8.78 7.59
N PHE A 110 0.90 9.90 7.27
CA PHE A 110 2.22 10.27 7.76
C PHE A 110 2.01 11.28 8.90
N ARG A 111 2.02 10.85 10.15
CA ARG A 111 1.60 11.69 11.30
C ARG A 111 2.72 12.01 12.28
N ASN A 112 3.95 12.19 11.85
CA ASN A 112 5.00 12.59 12.79
C ASN A 112 6.08 13.46 12.14
N LYS A 113 7.01 13.95 12.96
CA LYS A 113 8.13 14.80 12.49
C LYS A 113 9.01 14.19 11.40
N PHE A 114 8.88 12.89 11.13
CA PHE A 114 9.61 12.21 10.06
C PHE A 114 8.90 12.28 8.72
N ASP A 115 7.64 12.73 8.68
CA ASP A 115 6.84 12.78 7.45
C ASP A 115 7.46 13.72 6.42
N ALA A 116 7.94 14.87 6.88
CA ALA A 116 8.67 15.82 6.02
C ALA A 116 9.94 15.18 5.43
N TRP A 117 10.64 14.33 6.20
CA TRP A 117 11.80 13.60 5.71
C TRP A 117 11.44 12.53 4.69
N ILE A 118 10.35 11.82 4.93
CA ILE A 118 9.83 10.80 4.02
C ILE A 118 9.46 11.45 2.68
N VAL A 119 8.70 12.54 2.71
CA VAL A 119 8.31 13.29 1.51
C VAL A 119 9.56 13.85 0.80
N THR A 120 10.48 14.46 1.54
CA THR A 120 11.73 14.98 0.98
C THR A 120 12.54 13.91 0.26
N HIS A 121 12.60 12.69 0.79
CA HIS A 121 13.30 11.61 0.12
C HIS A 121 12.51 11.03 -1.05
N HIS A 122 11.18 11.03 -0.98
CA HIS A 122 10.33 10.58 -2.07
C HIS A 122 10.43 11.52 -3.28
N GLU A 123 10.22 12.80 -3.06
CA GLU A 123 10.15 13.82 -4.12
C GLU A 123 11.52 14.39 -4.48
N GLY A 124 12.48 14.30 -3.56
CA GLY A 124 13.76 14.97 -3.65
C GLY A 124 13.69 16.43 -3.22
N MET A 125 14.87 17.04 -3.11
CA MET A 125 15.03 18.48 -2.82
C MET A 125 16.16 19.03 -3.69
N PRO A 126 15.83 19.64 -4.85
CA PRO A 126 16.85 20.11 -5.80
C PRO A 126 17.66 21.30 -5.27
N ASN A 127 17.06 22.16 -4.44
CA ASN A 127 17.68 23.36 -3.89
C ASN A 127 17.71 23.27 -2.36
N PRO A 128 18.66 22.55 -1.77
CA PRO A 128 18.79 22.47 -0.33
C PRO A 128 19.27 23.81 0.27
N LEU A 129 19.25 23.89 1.61
CA LEU A 129 19.87 24.99 2.33
C LEU A 129 21.32 25.25 1.88
N PRO A 130 21.85 26.46 2.01
CA PRO A 130 23.23 26.78 1.66
C PRO A 130 24.21 25.75 2.23
N ASN A 131 25.16 25.33 1.44
CA ASN A 131 26.18 24.33 1.79
C ASN A 131 25.69 22.88 2.00
N ARG A 132 24.49 22.52 1.51
CA ARG A 132 24.04 21.13 1.47
C ARG A 132 23.89 20.63 0.05
N ALA A 133 24.13 19.33 -0.13
CA ALA A 133 23.92 18.69 -1.42
C ALA A 133 22.42 18.55 -1.74
N PRO A 134 22.03 18.64 -3.02
CA PRO A 134 20.69 18.25 -3.44
C PRO A 134 20.34 16.85 -2.97
N ILE A 135 19.10 16.66 -2.55
CA ILE A 135 18.58 15.34 -2.24
C ILE A 135 17.88 14.83 -3.51
N PRO A 136 18.39 13.81 -4.17
CA PRO A 136 17.72 13.27 -5.34
C PRO A 136 16.43 12.54 -4.94
N ALA A 137 15.41 12.60 -5.79
CA ALA A 137 14.18 11.85 -5.61
C ALA A 137 14.46 10.34 -5.53
N ARG A 138 13.77 9.69 -4.63
CA ARG A 138 13.78 8.24 -4.44
C ARG A 138 12.36 7.79 -4.19
N PRO A 139 11.63 7.36 -5.21
CA PRO A 139 10.26 6.91 -5.05
C PRO A 139 10.18 5.81 -3.99
N LEU A 140 9.52 6.10 -2.88
CA LEU A 140 9.34 5.19 -1.74
C LEU A 140 8.04 4.40 -1.90
N TRP A 141 7.03 5.05 -2.44
CA TRP A 141 5.71 4.51 -2.73
C TRP A 141 5.24 4.99 -4.09
N ASP A 142 4.44 4.18 -4.74
CA ASP A 142 3.71 4.50 -5.95
C ASP A 142 2.64 3.42 -6.16
N LEU A 143 1.81 3.59 -7.18
CA LEU A 143 0.93 2.57 -7.74
C LEU A 143 1.32 2.38 -9.20
N ASP A 144 2.01 1.30 -9.49
CA ASP A 144 2.32 0.90 -10.86
C ASP A 144 1.23 -0.05 -11.42
N PRO A 145 1.21 -0.34 -12.73
CA PRO A 145 0.23 -1.26 -13.32
C PRO A 145 0.18 -2.63 -12.64
N THR A 146 1.30 -3.13 -12.12
CA THR A 146 1.33 -4.39 -11.35
C THR A 146 0.59 -4.26 -10.02
N ASP A 147 0.59 -3.07 -9.42
CA ASP A 147 -0.17 -2.80 -8.21
C ASP A 147 -1.66 -2.72 -8.52
N GLU A 148 -2.02 -2.05 -9.61
CA GLU A 148 -3.41 -1.93 -10.07
C GLU A 148 -4.00 -3.30 -10.39
N ASP A 149 -3.30 -4.13 -11.17
CA ASP A 149 -3.73 -5.51 -11.49
C ASP A 149 -3.92 -6.35 -10.22
N ALA A 150 -3.01 -6.25 -9.28
CA ALA A 150 -3.11 -7.05 -8.06
C ALA A 150 -4.21 -6.53 -7.11
N ILE A 151 -4.51 -5.23 -7.10
CA ILE A 151 -5.64 -4.67 -6.38
C ILE A 151 -6.94 -5.14 -7.03
N ALA A 152 -7.02 -5.11 -8.37
CA ALA A 152 -8.17 -5.62 -9.11
C ALA A 152 -8.43 -7.09 -8.78
N ASN A 153 -7.41 -7.95 -8.83
CA ASN A 153 -7.54 -9.35 -8.47
C ASN A 153 -8.06 -9.57 -7.03
N ILE A 154 -7.59 -8.78 -6.06
CA ILE A 154 -8.07 -8.86 -4.68
C ILE A 154 -9.56 -8.47 -4.58
N LEU A 155 -9.99 -7.50 -5.37
CA LEU A 155 -11.39 -7.07 -5.42
C LEU A 155 -12.26 -8.13 -6.11
N ASP A 156 -11.79 -8.70 -7.22
CA ASP A 156 -12.49 -9.76 -7.96
C ASP A 156 -12.68 -11.01 -7.09
N ASP A 157 -11.61 -11.48 -6.45
CA ASP A 157 -11.67 -12.60 -5.51
C ASP A 157 -12.67 -12.34 -4.37
N TRP A 158 -12.69 -11.11 -3.84
CA TRP A 158 -13.63 -10.75 -2.78
C TRP A 158 -15.08 -10.74 -3.27
N VAL A 159 -15.34 -10.22 -4.46
CA VAL A 159 -16.69 -10.24 -5.07
C VAL A 159 -17.15 -11.68 -5.32
N ASP A 160 -16.28 -12.52 -5.85
CA ASP A 160 -16.55 -13.93 -6.08
C ASP A 160 -16.87 -14.68 -4.78
N ASP A 161 -16.09 -14.44 -3.73
CA ASP A 161 -16.34 -15.01 -2.39
C ASP A 161 -17.72 -14.58 -1.84
N VAL A 162 -18.09 -13.31 -2.04
CA VAL A 162 -19.40 -12.79 -1.62
C VAL A 162 -20.52 -13.44 -2.43
N ILE A 163 -20.37 -13.56 -3.76
CA ILE A 163 -21.35 -14.23 -4.63
C ILE A 163 -21.53 -15.69 -4.20
N VAL A 164 -20.43 -16.41 -4.01
CA VAL A 164 -20.48 -17.82 -3.58
C VAL A 164 -21.24 -17.99 -2.27
N ARG A 165 -20.99 -17.11 -1.31
CA ARG A 165 -21.60 -17.17 0.02
C ARG A 165 -23.12 -17.00 0.01
N TYR A 166 -23.65 -16.19 -0.89
CA TYR A 166 -25.09 -15.86 -0.91
C TYR A 166 -25.90 -16.51 -2.01
N PHE A 167 -25.26 -17.06 -3.04
CA PHE A 167 -25.95 -17.58 -4.24
C PHE A 167 -25.51 -18.96 -4.71
N LYS A 168 -24.48 -19.57 -4.08
CA LYS A 168 -24.16 -20.98 -4.31
C LYS A 168 -24.79 -21.83 -3.20
N GLU A 169 -25.77 -22.64 -3.55
CA GLU A 169 -26.17 -23.82 -2.82
C GLU A 169 -25.32 -25.03 -3.25
#